data_73646b7730d662a9525f11761f75d3ea
#
_entry.id   73646b7730d662a9525f11761f75d3ea
#
_cell.length_a   1.000
_cell.length_b   1.000
_cell.length_c   1.000
_cell.angle_alpha   90.00
_cell.angle_beta   90.00
_cell.angle_gamma   90.00
#
_symmetry.space_group_name_H-M   'P 1'
#
loop_
_entity.id
_entity.type
_entity.pdbx_description
1 polymer ?
#
loop_
_entity_poly.entity_id
_entity_poly.type
_entity_poly.pdbx_seq_one_letter_code
_entity_poly.pdbx_strand_id
1 'polypeptide(L)'
;MKKILTLLTLTLFLSPLFAQETTQTQEGSAAVRFTFGTTTLIDNQTIATPYKGGLELEIHHRFSLIENYHNLYGIYGSANTRLGLNYGITDRLMVGAGTTKDYKLQDVQWKYLILQQTEDNSMPVSLSYYGNIVADLRKEEEFGPAASFKEMHRLSYFTQLILARKMNEKISIQVAPSMAYFNSVPLNADTTAGYKNLNLGLSAGARANLFGSHSLLLEYDQLLTKQNTDVPTKPNLSLGWEINTATHTFQIFVTNFSQIINQRNLVFNTNDFSKGKYLIGFNIHVRF
;
A
#
# COMPACT_ATOMS: atom_id res chain seq x y z
N MET A 1 11.79 -13.97 39.68
CA MET A 1 10.75 -12.95 39.78
C MET A 1 10.07 -12.86 38.44
N LYS A 2 8.83 -13.34 38.36
CA LYS A 2 8.02 -13.43 37.12
C LYS A 2 7.53 -12.03 36.76
N LYS A 3 7.93 -11.50 35.59
CA LYS A 3 7.29 -10.32 35.01
C LYS A 3 6.24 -10.83 34.02
N ILE A 4 5.00 -10.69 34.41
CA ILE A 4 3.81 -10.97 33.62
C ILE A 4 3.72 -9.89 32.54
N LEU A 5 3.87 -10.32 31.29
CA LEU A 5 3.60 -9.48 30.11
C LEU A 5 2.08 -9.44 29.93
N THR A 6 1.45 -8.35 30.34
CA THR A 6 0.02 -8.11 30.14
C THR A 6 -0.21 -7.82 28.67
N LEU A 7 -0.67 -8.83 27.93
CA LEU A 7 -1.16 -8.69 26.58
C LEU A 7 -2.46 -7.88 26.66
N LEU A 8 -2.43 -6.63 26.18
CA LEU A 8 -3.60 -5.78 26.07
C LEU A 8 -4.45 -6.31 24.91
N THR A 9 -5.32 -7.26 25.18
CA THR A 9 -6.39 -7.66 24.27
C THR A 9 -7.41 -6.54 24.23
N LEU A 10 -7.34 -5.70 23.19
CA LEU A 10 -8.40 -4.77 22.83
C LEU A 10 -9.55 -5.58 22.23
N THR A 11 -10.37 -6.18 23.09
CA THR A 11 -11.67 -6.73 22.71
C THR A 11 -12.58 -5.55 22.36
N LEU A 12 -12.69 -5.24 21.06
CA LEU A 12 -13.79 -4.45 20.55
C LEU A 12 -15.09 -5.23 20.83
N PHE A 13 -15.84 -4.79 21.82
CA PHE A 13 -17.25 -5.16 21.99
C PHE A 13 -18.00 -4.62 20.76
N LEU A 14 -18.16 -5.43 19.74
CA LEU A 14 -19.18 -5.28 18.72
C LEU A 14 -20.52 -5.62 19.36
N SER A 15 -21.13 -4.66 20.03
CA SER A 15 -22.56 -4.73 20.33
C SER A 15 -23.29 -4.69 18.98
N PRO A 16 -24.12 -5.67 18.63
CA PRO A 16 -25.00 -5.54 17.48
C PRO A 16 -26.01 -4.44 17.81
N LEU A 17 -25.83 -3.25 17.27
CA LEU A 17 -26.91 -2.28 17.14
C LEU A 17 -27.91 -2.89 16.15
N PHE A 18 -28.92 -3.58 16.65
CA PHE A 18 -30.15 -3.82 15.92
C PHE A 18 -30.80 -2.45 15.73
N ALA A 19 -30.50 -1.77 14.65
CA ALA A 19 -31.29 -0.68 14.14
C ALA A 19 -32.64 -1.30 13.72
N GLN A 20 -33.72 -0.98 14.43
CA GLN A 20 -35.06 -1.20 13.95
C GLN A 20 -35.17 -0.52 12.58
N GLU A 21 -35.43 -1.31 11.55
CA GLU A 21 -35.88 -0.83 10.26
C GLU A 21 -37.22 -0.12 10.43
N THR A 22 -37.17 1.17 10.64
CA THR A 22 -38.29 2.03 10.24
C THR A 22 -38.15 2.19 8.75
N THR A 23 -39.01 1.50 8.01
CA THR A 23 -39.16 1.60 6.54
C THR A 23 -39.64 3.02 6.22
N GLN A 24 -38.72 3.98 6.22
CA GLN A 24 -38.86 5.19 5.44
C GLN A 24 -37.89 4.99 4.26
N THR A 25 -38.45 4.81 3.09
CA THR A 25 -37.75 4.95 1.80
C THR A 25 -37.28 6.41 1.70
N GLN A 26 -36.21 6.77 2.45
CA GLN A 26 -35.35 7.84 2.06
C GLN A 26 -34.55 7.29 0.86
N GLU A 27 -34.79 7.83 -0.32
CA GLU A 27 -33.87 7.69 -1.44
C GLU A 27 -32.51 8.19 -0.93
N GLY A 28 -31.68 7.25 -0.45
CA GLY A 28 -30.34 7.55 0.02
C GLY A 28 -29.57 8.14 -1.15
N SER A 29 -28.89 9.25 -0.94
CA SER A 29 -28.07 9.88 -1.95
C SER A 29 -27.11 8.85 -2.59
N ALA A 30 -27.01 8.88 -3.92
CA ALA A 30 -26.18 7.96 -4.68
C ALA A 30 -24.71 8.06 -4.25
N ALA A 31 -24.06 6.91 -4.08
CA ALA A 31 -22.65 6.86 -3.72
C ALA A 31 -21.78 7.28 -4.91
N VAL A 32 -20.80 8.12 -4.67
CA VAL A 32 -19.79 8.51 -5.68
C VAL A 32 -19.03 7.28 -6.12
N ARG A 33 -18.98 7.04 -7.42
CA ARG A 33 -18.27 5.92 -8.03
C ARG A 33 -16.96 6.36 -8.67
N PHE A 34 -16.03 5.42 -8.81
CA PHE A 34 -14.78 5.60 -9.54
C PHE A 34 -13.93 6.78 -9.04
N THR A 35 -13.85 6.97 -7.71
CA THR A 35 -12.88 7.90 -7.13
C THR A 35 -11.47 7.52 -7.57
N PHE A 36 -11.12 6.23 -7.53
CA PHE A 36 -9.92 5.64 -8.12
C PHE A 36 -10.30 4.45 -9.00
N GLY A 37 -9.45 4.14 -9.98
CA GLY A 37 -9.71 3.08 -10.95
C GLY A 37 -9.34 1.69 -10.46
N THR A 38 -8.47 1.58 -9.46
CA THR A 38 -7.83 0.34 -8.99
C THR A 38 -7.73 0.32 -7.48
N THR A 39 -7.47 -0.87 -6.91
CA THR A 39 -7.23 -1.07 -5.48
C THR A 39 -5.96 -0.40 -4.99
N THR A 40 -4.98 -0.17 -5.88
CA THR A 40 -3.75 0.60 -5.59
C THR A 40 -3.58 1.75 -6.58
N LEU A 41 -3.06 2.91 -6.14
CA LEU A 41 -2.74 4.03 -7.02
C LEU A 41 -1.49 3.69 -7.85
N ILE A 42 -0.31 3.74 -7.29
CA ILE A 42 0.93 3.18 -7.85
C ILE A 42 1.46 2.12 -6.87
N ASP A 43 1.63 2.49 -5.61
CA ASP A 43 2.02 1.62 -4.50
C ASP A 43 1.04 1.73 -3.33
N ASN A 44 0.50 2.93 -3.08
CA ASN A 44 -0.45 3.17 -2.02
C ASN A 44 -1.82 2.59 -2.33
N GLN A 45 -2.42 2.02 -1.30
CA GLN A 45 -3.80 1.54 -1.38
C GLN A 45 -4.76 2.71 -1.60
N THR A 46 -5.82 2.46 -2.36
CA THR A 46 -6.94 3.38 -2.54
C THR A 46 -8.16 2.92 -1.75
N ILE A 47 -9.25 3.69 -1.80
CA ILE A 47 -10.53 3.27 -1.23
C ILE A 47 -11.24 2.19 -2.06
N ALA A 48 -10.80 1.92 -3.29
CA ALA A 48 -11.45 0.96 -4.17
C ALA A 48 -11.29 -0.48 -3.66
N THR A 49 -12.35 -1.25 -3.79
CA THR A 49 -12.42 -2.69 -3.52
C THR A 49 -13.03 -3.40 -4.73
N PRO A 50 -12.67 -4.66 -5.03
CA PRO A 50 -13.45 -5.48 -5.96
C PRO A 50 -14.91 -5.56 -5.47
N TYR A 51 -15.86 -5.65 -6.38
CA TYR A 51 -17.27 -5.89 -6.03
C TYR A 51 -17.45 -7.26 -5.35
N LYS A 52 -18.58 -7.47 -4.67
CA LYS A 52 -18.88 -8.75 -4.02
C LYS A 52 -18.76 -9.92 -5.00
N GLY A 53 -17.90 -10.89 -4.68
CA GLY A 53 -17.62 -12.06 -5.53
C GLY A 53 -16.60 -11.79 -6.65
N GLY A 54 -16.19 -10.54 -6.87
CA GLY A 54 -15.20 -10.18 -7.89
C GLY A 54 -13.78 -10.51 -7.48
N LEU A 55 -12.95 -10.85 -8.46
CA LEU A 55 -11.52 -11.08 -8.31
C LEU A 55 -10.74 -9.98 -9.03
N GLU A 56 -9.63 -9.54 -8.44
CA GLU A 56 -8.63 -8.68 -9.08
C GLU A 56 -7.26 -9.32 -8.95
N LEU A 57 -6.64 -9.63 -10.09
CA LEU A 57 -5.22 -10.01 -10.17
C LEU A 57 -4.38 -8.75 -10.30
N GLU A 58 -3.33 -8.65 -9.48
CA GLU A 58 -2.34 -7.57 -9.50
C GLU A 58 -0.98 -8.10 -9.93
N ILE A 59 -0.36 -7.43 -10.89
CA ILE A 59 1.03 -7.64 -11.31
C ILE A 59 1.74 -6.32 -11.12
N HIS A 60 2.60 -6.23 -10.13
CA HIS A 60 3.43 -5.05 -9.88
C HIS A 60 4.87 -5.35 -10.28
N HIS A 61 5.49 -4.44 -11.01
CA HIS A 61 6.85 -4.60 -11.48
C HIS A 61 7.64 -3.31 -11.30
N ARG A 62 8.85 -3.42 -10.77
CA ARG A 62 9.83 -2.33 -10.61
C ARG A 62 11.13 -2.77 -11.29
N PHE A 63 11.57 -2.00 -12.27
CA PHE A 63 12.89 -2.19 -12.88
C PHE A 63 14.00 -1.70 -11.94
N SER A 64 15.25 -1.85 -12.35
CA SER A 64 16.37 -1.27 -11.60
C SER A 64 16.49 0.24 -11.85
N LEU A 65 17.37 0.91 -11.10
CA LEU A 65 17.63 2.33 -11.27
C LEU A 65 18.04 2.68 -12.70
N ILE A 66 17.56 3.84 -13.15
CA ILE A 66 17.99 4.47 -14.41
C ILE A 66 19.38 5.03 -14.18
N GLU A 67 20.42 4.32 -14.64
CA GLU A 67 21.81 4.75 -14.49
C GLU A 67 22.41 5.22 -15.81
N ASN A 68 22.26 4.41 -16.85
CA ASN A 68 22.82 4.70 -18.17
C ASN A 68 22.12 3.88 -19.26
N TYR A 69 22.50 4.10 -20.53
CA TYR A 69 21.91 3.41 -21.67
C TYR A 69 22.38 1.95 -21.82
N HIS A 70 23.49 1.55 -21.20
CA HIS A 70 24.02 0.17 -21.33
C HIS A 70 23.10 -0.87 -20.67
N ASN A 71 22.38 -0.50 -19.61
CA ASN A 71 21.37 -1.36 -18.99
C ASN A 71 19.96 -1.03 -19.49
N LEU A 72 19.84 -0.36 -20.64
CA LEU A 72 18.59 0.13 -21.22
C LEU A 72 17.76 0.89 -20.18
N TYR A 73 18.37 1.86 -19.51
CA TYR A 73 17.75 2.71 -18.49
C TYR A 73 17.09 1.90 -17.34
N GLY A 74 17.73 0.81 -16.92
CA GLY A 74 17.29 -0.03 -15.82
C GLY A 74 16.52 -1.29 -16.22
N ILE A 75 16.08 -1.42 -17.47
CA ILE A 75 15.27 -2.56 -17.94
C ILE A 75 16.03 -3.89 -17.84
N TYR A 76 17.33 -3.91 -18.14
CA TYR A 76 18.17 -5.11 -18.06
C TYR A 76 18.75 -5.39 -16.67
N GLY A 77 18.48 -4.53 -15.68
CA GLY A 77 18.92 -4.74 -14.31
C GLY A 77 18.01 -5.69 -13.51
N SER A 78 18.31 -5.82 -12.22
CA SER A 78 17.48 -6.59 -11.30
C SER A 78 16.09 -5.97 -11.20
N ALA A 79 15.07 -6.77 -11.44
CA ALA A 79 13.68 -6.37 -11.30
C ALA A 79 13.05 -6.97 -10.06
N ASN A 80 12.20 -6.20 -9.39
CA ASN A 80 11.31 -6.69 -8.34
C ASN A 80 9.88 -6.84 -8.89
N THR A 81 9.21 -7.91 -8.53
CA THR A 81 7.87 -8.24 -9.01
C THR A 81 7.02 -8.78 -7.88
N ARG A 82 5.76 -8.33 -7.79
CA ARG A 82 4.73 -8.91 -6.93
C ARG A 82 3.56 -9.39 -7.78
N LEU A 83 3.09 -10.59 -7.48
CA LEU A 83 1.82 -11.12 -7.94
C LEU A 83 0.86 -11.14 -6.77
N GLY A 84 -0.30 -10.53 -6.93
CA GLY A 84 -1.33 -10.46 -5.89
C GLY A 84 -2.69 -10.86 -6.43
N LEU A 85 -3.53 -11.40 -5.56
CA LEU A 85 -4.93 -11.73 -5.86
C LEU A 85 -5.81 -11.14 -4.76
N ASN A 86 -6.79 -10.33 -5.13
CA ASN A 86 -7.76 -9.73 -4.24
C ASN A 86 -9.16 -10.28 -4.53
N TYR A 87 -9.94 -10.49 -3.48
CA TYR A 87 -11.31 -10.97 -3.56
C TYR A 87 -12.26 -10.07 -2.77
N GLY A 88 -13.35 -9.64 -3.40
CA GLY A 88 -14.42 -8.89 -2.76
C GLY A 88 -15.35 -9.81 -1.98
N ILE A 89 -15.23 -9.85 -0.65
CA ILE A 89 -16.19 -10.58 0.21
C ILE A 89 -17.54 -9.89 0.18
N THR A 90 -17.51 -8.57 0.24
CA THR A 90 -18.67 -7.69 0.04
C THR A 90 -18.21 -6.51 -0.83
N ASP A 91 -19.12 -5.64 -1.26
CA ASP A 91 -18.76 -4.40 -1.98
C ASP A 91 -17.89 -3.44 -1.14
N ARG A 92 -17.74 -3.70 0.16
CA ARG A 92 -16.96 -2.89 1.10
C ARG A 92 -15.78 -3.62 1.73
N LEU A 93 -15.73 -4.95 1.66
CA LEU A 93 -14.69 -5.77 2.30
C LEU A 93 -13.95 -6.59 1.26
N MET A 94 -12.66 -6.33 1.15
CA MET A 94 -11.70 -7.07 0.35
C MET A 94 -10.73 -7.83 1.25
N VAL A 95 -10.35 -9.02 0.83
CA VAL A 95 -9.18 -9.76 1.31
C VAL A 95 -8.30 -10.11 0.13
N GLY A 96 -7.01 -10.27 0.37
CA GLY A 96 -6.07 -10.62 -0.69
C GLY A 96 -4.82 -11.28 -0.16
N ALA A 97 -4.06 -11.88 -1.07
CA ALA A 97 -2.76 -12.45 -0.80
C ALA A 97 -1.81 -12.18 -1.96
N GLY A 98 -0.52 -12.15 -1.68
CA GLY A 98 0.47 -11.89 -2.71
C GLY A 98 1.83 -12.52 -2.42
N THR A 99 2.64 -12.61 -3.46
CA THR A 99 4.03 -13.06 -3.39
C THR A 99 4.93 -12.06 -4.08
N THR A 100 6.02 -11.66 -3.42
CA THR A 100 7.01 -10.72 -3.93
C THR A 100 8.36 -11.39 -4.08
N LYS A 101 9.02 -11.17 -5.22
CA LYS A 101 10.32 -11.77 -5.55
C LYS A 101 11.40 -11.37 -4.55
N ASP A 102 11.57 -10.06 -4.32
CA ASP A 102 12.59 -9.56 -3.41
C ASP A 102 12.24 -9.96 -1.98
N TYR A 103 13.23 -10.48 -1.26
CA TYR A 103 13.08 -11.03 0.09
C TYR A 103 12.14 -12.23 0.18
N LYS A 104 11.65 -12.78 -0.94
CA LYS A 104 10.69 -13.90 -0.99
C LYS A 104 9.47 -13.66 -0.09
N LEU A 105 8.94 -12.42 -0.12
CA LEU A 105 7.86 -12.01 0.76
C LEU A 105 6.54 -12.67 0.36
N GLN A 106 5.79 -13.09 1.37
CA GLN A 106 4.39 -13.53 1.24
C GLN A 106 3.54 -12.60 2.07
N ASP A 107 2.47 -12.08 1.50
CA ASP A 107 1.58 -11.15 2.18
C ASP A 107 0.13 -11.63 2.17
N VAL A 108 -0.56 -11.29 3.26
CA VAL A 108 -2.02 -11.34 3.35
C VAL A 108 -2.49 -9.94 3.68
N GLN A 109 -3.53 -9.49 2.99
CA GLN A 109 -4.04 -8.12 3.11
C GLN A 109 -5.56 -8.09 3.20
N TRP A 110 -6.08 -7.01 3.79
CA TRP A 110 -7.51 -6.73 3.85
C TRP A 110 -7.77 -5.23 3.78
N LYS A 111 -8.94 -4.87 3.25
CA LYS A 111 -9.40 -3.49 3.17
C LYS A 111 -10.90 -3.42 3.45
N TYR A 112 -11.30 -2.44 4.24
CA TYR A 112 -12.70 -2.19 4.55
C TYR A 112 -13.06 -0.73 4.28
N LEU A 113 -14.04 -0.52 3.40
CA LEU A 113 -14.63 0.79 3.11
C LEU A 113 -15.62 1.17 4.23
N ILE A 114 -15.19 2.08 5.11
CA ILE A 114 -15.97 2.50 6.28
C ILE A 114 -17.05 3.50 5.87
N LEU A 115 -16.63 4.58 5.17
CA LEU A 115 -17.49 5.64 4.68
C LEU A 115 -17.29 5.79 3.16
N GLN A 116 -18.37 6.13 2.46
CA GLN A 116 -18.32 6.40 1.03
C GLN A 116 -18.91 7.77 0.74
N GLN A 117 -18.20 8.57 -0.03
CA GLN A 117 -18.64 9.88 -0.51
C GLN A 117 -19.95 9.75 -1.28
N THR A 118 -20.86 10.70 -1.10
CA THR A 118 -22.14 10.78 -1.80
C THR A 118 -22.19 11.95 -2.79
N GLU A 119 -23.01 11.83 -3.83
CA GLU A 119 -23.10 12.85 -4.90
C GLU A 119 -23.68 14.17 -4.39
N ASP A 120 -24.58 14.13 -3.40
CA ASP A 120 -25.16 15.31 -2.75
C ASP A 120 -24.24 15.92 -1.69
N ASN A 121 -23.04 15.37 -1.45
CA ASN A 121 -22.10 15.74 -0.40
C ASN A 121 -22.65 15.61 1.03
N SER A 122 -23.72 14.89 1.30
CA SER A 122 -24.14 14.56 2.67
C SER A 122 -23.04 13.77 3.40
N MET A 123 -22.30 12.94 2.66
CA MET A 123 -21.00 12.38 3.04
C MET A 123 -19.92 12.96 2.13
N PRO A 124 -19.12 13.94 2.56
CA PRO A 124 -18.22 14.67 1.68
C PRO A 124 -16.93 13.93 1.31
N VAL A 125 -16.62 12.82 1.98
CA VAL A 125 -15.38 12.04 1.82
C VAL A 125 -15.65 10.54 1.90
N SER A 126 -14.72 9.75 1.36
CA SER A 126 -14.65 8.31 1.60
C SER A 126 -13.54 7.99 2.59
N LEU A 127 -13.74 6.99 3.44
CA LEU A 127 -12.78 6.50 4.43
C LEU A 127 -12.66 4.99 4.33
N SER A 128 -11.44 4.49 4.19
CA SER A 128 -11.13 3.06 4.23
C SER A 128 -10.06 2.75 5.26
N TYR A 129 -10.16 1.56 5.85
CA TYR A 129 -9.09 0.95 6.63
C TYR A 129 -8.42 -0.14 5.79
N TYR A 130 -7.09 -0.14 5.76
CA TYR A 130 -6.27 -1.17 5.12
C TYR A 130 -5.28 -1.75 6.12
N GLY A 131 -5.03 -3.05 6.02
CA GLY A 131 -3.99 -3.74 6.77
C GLY A 131 -3.36 -4.87 5.99
N ASN A 132 -2.09 -5.16 6.29
CA ASN A 132 -1.41 -6.36 5.81
C ASN A 132 -0.50 -6.99 6.87
N ILE A 133 -0.25 -8.27 6.69
CA ILE A 133 0.79 -9.04 7.39
C ILE A 133 1.69 -9.65 6.32
N VAL A 134 3.00 -9.50 6.50
CA VAL A 134 4.01 -9.96 5.55
C VAL A 134 5.01 -10.87 6.23
N ALA A 135 5.31 -12.01 5.62
CA ALA A 135 6.34 -12.94 6.04
C ALA A 135 7.53 -12.91 5.05
N ASP A 136 8.73 -12.73 5.57
CA ASP A 136 9.99 -12.82 4.83
C ASP A 136 10.51 -14.27 4.89
N LEU A 137 10.46 -14.98 3.74
CA LEU A 137 10.81 -16.39 3.66
C LEU A 137 12.28 -16.65 3.26
N ARG A 138 13.15 -15.67 3.45
CA ARG A 138 14.58 -15.90 3.28
C ARG A 138 15.11 -16.89 4.35
N LYS A 139 16.35 -17.32 4.19
CA LYS A 139 17.00 -18.21 5.16
C LYS A 139 17.24 -17.50 6.49
N GLU A 140 17.36 -18.27 7.57
CA GLU A 140 17.54 -17.74 8.94
C GLU A 140 18.78 -16.85 9.08
N GLU A 141 19.86 -17.18 8.38
CA GLU A 141 21.12 -16.46 8.40
C GLU A 141 20.99 -15.00 7.93
N GLU A 142 19.93 -14.69 7.16
CA GLU A 142 19.63 -13.33 6.70
C GLU A 142 19.05 -12.41 7.79
N PHE A 143 18.68 -12.99 8.95
CA PHE A 143 18.12 -12.27 10.10
C PHE A 143 19.14 -12.06 11.24
N GLY A 144 20.41 -12.37 10.99
CA GLY A 144 21.49 -12.28 11.97
C GLY A 144 21.92 -13.65 12.50
N PRO A 145 22.68 -13.71 13.61
CA PRO A 145 23.19 -14.98 14.14
C PRO A 145 22.06 -15.97 14.44
N ALA A 146 22.20 -17.21 13.96
CA ALA A 146 21.18 -18.26 14.08
C ALA A 146 20.70 -18.50 15.53
N ALA A 147 21.56 -18.33 16.51
CA ALA A 147 21.24 -18.49 17.93
C ALA A 147 20.21 -17.46 18.46
N SER A 148 20.03 -16.33 17.79
CA SER A 148 19.06 -15.28 18.15
C SER A 148 17.80 -15.28 17.28
N PHE A 149 17.75 -16.07 16.22
CA PHE A 149 16.62 -16.14 15.29
C PHE A 149 15.37 -16.72 15.97
N LYS A 150 14.22 -16.14 15.64
CA LYS A 150 12.89 -16.64 15.97
C LYS A 150 11.99 -16.48 14.76
N GLU A 151 11.07 -17.41 14.52
CA GLU A 151 10.15 -17.35 13.38
C GLU A 151 9.36 -16.03 13.32
N MET A 152 9.07 -15.41 14.46
CA MET A 152 8.41 -14.09 14.52
C MET A 152 9.24 -12.97 13.88
N HIS A 153 10.57 -13.11 13.78
CA HIS A 153 11.43 -12.10 13.13
C HIS A 153 11.12 -11.94 11.64
N ARG A 154 10.51 -12.94 11.01
CA ARG A 154 10.06 -12.91 9.62
C ARG A 154 8.89 -11.96 9.38
N LEU A 155 8.12 -11.64 10.44
CA LEU A 155 6.84 -10.94 10.29
C LEU A 155 7.00 -9.44 10.37
N SER A 156 6.30 -8.75 9.49
CA SER A 156 6.05 -7.32 9.54
C SER A 156 4.59 -7.00 9.27
N TYR A 157 4.14 -5.85 9.74
CA TYR A 157 2.74 -5.44 9.73
C TYR A 157 2.62 -4.02 9.20
N PHE A 158 1.54 -3.74 8.50
CA PHE A 158 1.22 -2.39 8.04
C PHE A 158 -0.26 -2.12 8.23
N THR A 159 -0.58 -0.90 8.60
CA THR A 159 -1.97 -0.42 8.65
C THR A 159 -2.04 1.01 8.17
N GLN A 160 -3.17 1.36 7.54
CA GLN A 160 -3.39 2.66 6.92
C GLN A 160 -4.87 3.04 7.00
N LEU A 161 -5.14 4.30 7.34
CA LEU A 161 -6.45 4.93 7.18
C LEU A 161 -6.41 5.80 5.93
N ILE A 162 -7.27 5.54 4.96
CA ILE A 162 -7.28 6.21 3.66
C ILE A 162 -8.48 7.14 3.61
N LEU A 163 -8.22 8.44 3.66
CA LEU A 163 -9.21 9.48 3.46
C LEU A 163 -9.13 9.97 2.02
N ALA A 164 -10.20 9.80 1.26
CA ALA A 164 -10.23 10.12 -0.15
C ALA A 164 -11.43 10.97 -0.53
N ARG A 165 -11.26 11.79 -1.56
CA ARG A 165 -12.34 12.60 -2.14
C ARG A 165 -12.19 12.69 -3.65
N LYS A 166 -13.29 12.45 -4.36
CA LYS A 166 -13.46 12.84 -5.76
C LYS A 166 -13.88 14.32 -5.74
N MET A 167 -12.97 15.20 -6.11
CA MET A 167 -13.18 16.65 -6.07
C MET A 167 -14.13 17.12 -7.17
N ASN A 168 -14.04 16.46 -8.34
CA ASN A 168 -14.89 16.65 -9.50
C ASN A 168 -14.73 15.45 -10.46
N GLU A 169 -15.32 15.49 -11.65
CA GLU A 169 -15.25 14.39 -12.62
C GLU A 169 -13.82 14.06 -13.09
N LYS A 170 -12.88 14.96 -12.93
CA LYS A 170 -11.49 14.78 -13.37
C LYS A 170 -10.49 14.50 -12.27
N ILE A 171 -10.69 15.02 -11.08
CA ILE A 171 -9.67 15.04 -10.01
C ILE A 171 -10.16 14.30 -8.78
N SER A 172 -9.37 13.33 -8.37
CA SER A 172 -9.50 12.62 -7.08
C SER A 172 -8.20 12.76 -6.31
N ILE A 173 -8.32 12.93 -5.00
CA ILE A 173 -7.18 13.03 -4.07
C ILE A 173 -7.38 12.10 -2.88
N GLN A 174 -6.28 11.69 -2.27
CA GLN A 174 -6.29 10.95 -1.01
C GLN A 174 -5.12 11.36 -0.12
N VAL A 175 -5.31 11.18 1.17
CA VAL A 175 -4.28 11.28 2.20
C VAL A 175 -4.45 10.10 3.14
N ALA A 176 -3.33 9.53 3.59
CA ALA A 176 -3.40 8.30 4.36
C ALA A 176 -2.28 8.22 5.42
N PRO A 177 -2.58 8.52 6.69
CA PRO A 177 -1.69 8.18 7.79
C PRO A 177 -1.53 6.66 7.88
N SER A 178 -0.31 6.23 8.17
CA SER A 178 0.05 4.81 8.19
C SER A 178 0.98 4.47 9.36
N MET A 179 0.98 3.20 9.72
CA MET A 179 1.85 2.62 10.73
C MET A 179 2.43 1.31 10.19
N ALA A 180 3.77 1.18 10.28
CA ALA A 180 4.50 -0.03 9.94
C ALA A 180 5.20 -0.57 11.19
N TYR A 181 5.17 -1.89 11.38
CA TYR A 181 5.88 -2.55 12.46
C TYR A 181 6.67 -3.75 11.94
N PHE A 182 7.94 -3.84 12.34
CA PHE A 182 8.82 -4.95 12.01
C PHE A 182 9.26 -5.66 13.28
N ASN A 183 9.15 -6.98 13.32
CA ASN A 183 9.68 -7.77 14.44
C ASN A 183 11.21 -7.85 14.40
N SER A 184 11.82 -7.69 13.24
CA SER A 184 13.27 -7.59 13.04
C SER A 184 13.59 -6.45 12.08
N VAL A 185 14.59 -5.66 12.40
CA VAL A 185 15.08 -4.55 11.56
C VAL A 185 16.58 -4.73 11.28
N PRO A 186 17.08 -4.22 10.14
CA PRO A 186 18.50 -4.21 9.85
C PRO A 186 19.31 -3.46 10.91
N LEU A 187 20.50 -3.97 11.20
CA LEU A 187 21.47 -3.31 12.08
C LEU A 187 22.38 -2.40 11.25
N ASN A 188 22.93 -1.38 11.91
CA ASN A 188 24.04 -0.58 11.40
C ASN A 188 25.33 -1.39 11.33
N ALA A 189 26.37 -0.86 10.68
CA ALA A 189 27.69 -1.50 10.59
C ALA A 189 28.33 -1.78 11.96
N ASP A 190 28.03 -0.96 12.96
CA ASP A 190 28.47 -1.11 14.35
C ASP A 190 27.60 -2.07 15.20
N THR A 191 26.69 -2.82 14.56
CA THR A 191 25.72 -3.73 15.17
C THR A 191 24.64 -3.07 16.02
N THR A 192 24.53 -1.75 16.06
CA THR A 192 23.42 -1.05 16.71
C THR A 192 22.16 -1.08 15.86
N ALA A 193 20.99 -0.93 16.50
CA ALA A 193 19.72 -0.85 15.78
C ALA A 193 19.62 0.47 15.00
N GLY A 194 19.74 0.39 13.66
CA GLY A 194 19.64 1.53 12.77
C GLY A 194 18.22 2.00 12.54
N TYR A 195 17.30 1.05 12.42
CA TYR A 195 15.88 1.31 12.18
C TYR A 195 15.06 1.03 13.45
N LYS A 196 13.94 1.73 13.58
CA LYS A 196 12.95 1.46 14.63
C LYS A 196 11.97 0.37 14.17
N ASN A 197 11.52 -0.46 15.12
CA ASN A 197 10.50 -1.47 14.84
C ASN A 197 9.15 -0.81 14.49
N LEU A 198 8.75 0.23 15.25
CA LEU A 198 7.52 0.98 15.02
C LEU A 198 7.80 2.25 14.23
N ASN A 199 7.08 2.41 13.12
CA ASN A 199 7.26 3.50 12.18
C ASN A 199 5.91 4.13 11.82
N LEU A 200 5.85 5.45 11.84
CA LEU A 200 4.70 6.22 11.40
C LEU A 200 5.02 6.89 10.05
N GLY A 201 4.03 6.93 9.18
CA GLY A 201 4.14 7.55 7.87
C GLY A 201 2.89 8.31 7.47
N LEU A 202 3.02 9.11 6.44
CA LEU A 202 1.94 9.84 5.79
C LEU A 202 2.10 9.70 4.29
N SER A 203 1.03 9.26 3.63
CA SER A 203 0.95 9.15 2.18
C SER A 203 -0.02 10.17 1.61
N ALA A 204 0.26 10.68 0.43
CA ALA A 204 -0.65 11.51 -0.36
C ALA A 204 -0.68 11.01 -1.80
N GLY A 205 -1.86 10.98 -2.40
CA GLY A 205 -2.05 10.54 -3.77
C GLY A 205 -3.07 11.38 -4.51
N ALA A 206 -2.87 11.51 -5.82
CA ALA A 206 -3.80 12.19 -6.71
C ALA A 206 -3.96 11.43 -8.02
N ARG A 207 -5.17 11.47 -8.58
CA ARG A 207 -5.51 10.97 -9.90
C ARG A 207 -6.21 12.09 -10.67
N ALA A 208 -5.70 12.40 -11.85
CA ALA A 208 -6.32 13.38 -12.76
C ALA A 208 -6.71 12.69 -14.07
N ASN A 209 -8.00 12.53 -14.33
CA ASN A 209 -8.50 12.05 -15.62
C ASN A 209 -8.25 13.14 -16.67
N LEU A 210 -7.52 12.80 -17.74
CA LEU A 210 -7.14 13.73 -18.79
C LEU A 210 -8.14 13.67 -19.94
N PHE A 211 -8.34 12.48 -20.51
CA PHE A 211 -9.29 12.23 -21.58
C PHE A 211 -9.63 10.73 -21.66
N GLY A 212 -10.88 10.41 -21.92
CA GLY A 212 -11.36 9.03 -22.04
C GLY A 212 -10.95 8.17 -20.84
N SER A 213 -10.21 7.10 -21.11
CA SER A 213 -9.70 6.15 -20.11
C SER A 213 -8.32 6.51 -19.54
N HIS A 214 -7.73 7.64 -19.93
CA HIS A 214 -6.38 8.03 -19.58
C HIS A 214 -6.34 8.96 -18.38
N SER A 215 -5.49 8.65 -17.40
CA SER A 215 -5.29 9.46 -16.18
C SER A 215 -3.82 9.64 -15.85
N LEU A 216 -3.50 10.77 -15.25
CA LEU A 216 -2.22 11.04 -14.62
C LEU A 216 -2.31 10.68 -13.14
N LEU A 217 -1.29 10.02 -12.61
CA LEU A 217 -1.16 9.62 -11.21
C LEU A 217 0.01 10.33 -10.56
N LEU A 218 -0.17 10.79 -9.34
CA LEU A 218 0.89 11.33 -8.48
C LEU A 218 0.80 10.67 -7.11
N GLU A 219 1.94 10.26 -6.56
CA GLU A 219 2.03 9.64 -5.25
C GLU A 219 3.26 10.13 -4.51
N TYR A 220 3.09 10.41 -3.22
CA TYR A 220 4.14 10.84 -2.31
C TYR A 220 3.97 10.20 -0.95
N ASP A 221 5.06 9.63 -0.38
CA ASP A 221 5.08 9.07 0.97
C ASP A 221 6.21 9.65 1.78
N GLN A 222 5.90 10.01 3.00
CA GLN A 222 6.83 10.55 3.98
C GLN A 222 6.89 9.66 5.22
N LEU A 223 8.07 9.12 5.51
CA LEU A 223 8.34 8.53 6.82
C LEU A 223 8.44 9.66 7.86
N LEU A 224 7.64 9.59 8.92
CA LEU A 224 7.62 10.57 10.01
C LEU A 224 8.54 10.17 11.16
N THR A 225 8.76 8.86 11.36
CA THR A 225 9.62 8.35 12.42
C THR A 225 11.09 8.55 12.05
N LYS A 226 11.81 9.30 12.88
CA LYS A 226 13.26 9.48 12.72
C LYS A 226 13.99 8.16 13.00
N GLN A 227 14.85 7.76 12.07
CA GLN A 227 15.72 6.59 12.17
C GLN A 227 17.11 6.98 12.69
N ASN A 228 17.86 5.98 13.18
CA ASN A 228 19.25 6.13 13.61
C ASN A 228 20.21 5.41 12.65
N THR A 229 19.83 5.29 11.40
CA THR A 229 20.62 4.57 10.38
C THR A 229 21.68 5.46 9.75
N ASP A 230 22.79 4.83 9.33
CA ASP A 230 23.88 5.49 8.60
C ASP A 230 23.43 6.02 7.23
N VAL A 231 22.44 5.37 6.62
CA VAL A 231 21.84 5.78 5.35
C VAL A 231 20.40 6.22 5.60
N PRO A 232 20.09 7.53 5.53
CA PRO A 232 18.77 8.03 5.86
C PRO A 232 17.71 7.57 4.84
N THR A 233 16.54 7.19 5.37
CA THR A 233 15.35 6.94 4.55
C THR A 233 14.95 8.20 3.79
N LYS A 234 14.61 8.03 2.52
CA LYS A 234 14.17 9.09 1.61
C LYS A 234 12.67 8.99 1.37
N PRO A 235 11.99 10.13 1.15
CA PRO A 235 10.59 10.12 0.74
C PRO A 235 10.40 9.37 -0.57
N ASN A 236 9.24 8.73 -0.74
CA ASN A 236 8.84 8.14 -2.00
C ASN A 236 8.14 9.18 -2.87
N LEU A 237 8.42 9.17 -4.16
CA LEU A 237 7.75 9.99 -5.15
C LEU A 237 7.52 9.19 -6.41
N SER A 238 6.31 9.26 -6.95
CA SER A 238 5.95 8.59 -8.19
C SER A 238 5.09 9.50 -9.06
N LEU A 239 5.34 9.44 -10.37
CA LEU A 239 4.50 10.05 -11.40
C LEU A 239 4.17 8.96 -12.42
N GLY A 240 2.87 8.74 -12.66
CA GLY A 240 2.39 7.64 -13.49
C GLY A 240 1.34 8.05 -14.48
N TRP A 241 1.20 7.20 -15.50
CA TRP A 241 0.14 7.23 -16.49
C TRP A 241 -0.70 5.97 -16.36
N GLU A 242 -2.01 6.15 -16.25
CA GLU A 242 -2.99 5.06 -16.11
C GLU A 242 -3.88 4.98 -17.34
N ILE A 243 -4.13 3.76 -17.82
CA ILE A 243 -5.08 3.46 -18.88
C ILE A 243 -6.07 2.43 -18.35
N ASN A 244 -7.34 2.81 -18.24
CA ASN A 244 -8.42 1.93 -17.78
C ASN A 244 -9.19 1.38 -18.96
N THR A 245 -9.41 0.05 -18.97
CA THR A 245 -10.37 -0.63 -19.84
C THR A 245 -11.47 -1.28 -19.00
N ALA A 246 -12.41 -1.96 -19.61
CA ALA A 246 -13.50 -2.62 -18.91
C ALA A 246 -13.00 -3.64 -17.86
N THR A 247 -11.96 -4.42 -18.19
CA THR A 247 -11.44 -5.50 -17.35
C THR A 247 -10.00 -5.30 -16.91
N HIS A 248 -9.22 -4.43 -17.56
CA HIS A 248 -7.81 -4.22 -17.28
C HIS A 248 -7.52 -2.76 -16.94
N THR A 249 -6.58 -2.55 -16.06
CA THR A 249 -5.94 -1.25 -15.85
C THR A 249 -4.44 -1.43 -15.96
N PHE A 250 -3.83 -0.58 -16.77
CA PHE A 250 -2.38 -0.52 -16.98
C PHE A 250 -1.88 0.79 -16.39
N GLN A 251 -0.83 0.71 -15.58
CA GLN A 251 -0.13 1.87 -15.05
C GLN A 251 1.34 1.74 -15.42
N ILE A 252 1.92 2.77 -16.04
CA ILE A 252 3.36 2.93 -16.23
C ILE A 252 3.81 4.18 -15.50
N PHE A 253 4.92 4.14 -14.79
CA PHE A 253 5.34 5.24 -13.95
C PHE A 253 6.85 5.30 -13.76
N VAL A 254 7.30 6.48 -13.34
CA VAL A 254 8.65 6.72 -12.83
C VAL A 254 8.54 6.92 -11.32
N THR A 255 9.43 6.29 -10.57
CA THR A 255 9.47 6.36 -9.11
C THR A 255 10.91 6.28 -8.60
N ASN A 256 11.15 6.59 -7.33
CA ASN A 256 12.46 6.45 -6.71
C ASN A 256 12.57 5.22 -5.77
N PHE A 257 11.58 4.35 -5.75
CA PHE A 257 11.59 3.17 -4.87
C PHE A 257 11.44 1.86 -5.65
N SER A 258 12.16 0.82 -5.22
CA SER A 258 12.16 -0.52 -5.83
C SER A 258 11.34 -1.55 -5.03
N GLN A 259 11.04 -1.26 -3.77
CA GLN A 259 10.21 -2.12 -2.94
C GLN A 259 8.75 -2.06 -3.41
N ILE A 260 7.97 -3.13 -3.18
CA ILE A 260 6.55 -3.19 -3.58
C ILE A 260 5.65 -3.32 -2.36
N ILE A 261 6.18 -3.82 -1.24
CA ILE A 261 5.42 -3.97 0.01
C ILE A 261 5.44 -2.64 0.78
N ASN A 262 4.27 -2.10 1.11
CA ASN A 262 4.08 -0.75 1.65
C ASN A 262 5.00 -0.40 2.84
N GLN A 263 5.09 -1.28 3.87
CA GLN A 263 5.95 -1.02 5.03
C GLN A 263 7.43 -0.95 4.66
N ARG A 264 7.88 -1.81 3.73
CA ARG A 264 9.28 -1.79 3.29
C ARG A 264 9.59 -0.58 2.45
N ASN A 265 8.65 -0.22 1.58
CA ASN A 265 8.76 0.95 0.72
C ASN A 265 8.84 2.24 1.54
N LEU A 266 7.97 2.38 2.54
CA LEU A 266 7.95 3.54 3.44
C LEU A 266 9.24 3.68 4.27
N VAL A 267 9.79 2.56 4.80
CA VAL A 267 10.85 2.60 5.82
C VAL A 267 12.25 2.45 5.22
N PHE A 268 12.42 1.66 4.16
CA PHE A 268 13.75 1.28 3.66
C PHE A 268 14.12 1.90 2.31
N ASN A 269 13.34 2.86 1.79
CA ASN A 269 13.75 3.56 0.58
C ASN A 269 14.92 4.49 0.87
N THR A 270 16.04 4.29 0.18
CA THR A 270 17.27 5.10 0.27
C THR A 270 17.55 5.90 -0.99
N ASN A 271 16.75 5.73 -2.04
CA ASN A 271 16.94 6.43 -3.31
C ASN A 271 16.43 7.87 -3.21
N ASP A 272 17.31 8.81 -3.44
CA ASP A 272 17.01 10.23 -3.38
C ASP A 272 16.57 10.76 -4.75
N PHE A 273 15.28 11.10 -4.89
CA PHE A 273 14.76 11.63 -6.14
C PHE A 273 15.42 12.97 -6.53
N SER A 274 15.85 13.79 -5.57
CA SER A 274 16.56 15.05 -5.85
C SER A 274 17.95 14.84 -6.45
N LYS A 275 18.51 13.63 -6.31
CA LYS A 275 19.79 13.20 -6.89
C LYS A 275 19.63 12.37 -8.18
N GLY A 276 18.43 12.39 -8.77
CA GLY A 276 18.16 11.66 -10.01
C GLY A 276 18.12 10.13 -9.87
N LYS A 277 17.86 9.60 -8.66
CA LYS A 277 17.75 8.15 -8.43
C LYS A 277 16.32 7.69 -8.71
N TYR A 278 16.04 7.41 -9.98
CA TYR A 278 14.73 6.97 -10.47
C TYR A 278 14.79 5.57 -11.08
N LEU A 279 13.64 4.93 -11.14
CA LEU A 279 13.41 3.70 -11.88
C LEU A 279 12.05 3.77 -12.60
N ILE A 280 11.88 2.93 -13.60
CA ILE A 280 10.61 2.71 -14.26
C ILE A 280 9.89 1.54 -13.57
N GLY A 281 8.58 1.63 -13.47
CA GLY A 281 7.73 0.54 -13.04
C GLY A 281 6.45 0.47 -13.85
N PHE A 282 5.78 -0.66 -13.75
CA PHE A 282 4.41 -0.80 -14.24
C PHE A 282 3.59 -1.66 -13.30
N ASN A 283 2.29 -1.41 -13.31
CA ASN A 283 1.31 -2.29 -12.69
C ASN A 283 0.27 -2.70 -13.74
N ILE A 284 -0.25 -3.91 -13.59
CA ILE A 284 -1.38 -4.42 -14.35
C ILE A 284 -2.40 -4.95 -13.34
N HIS A 285 -3.63 -4.47 -13.45
CA HIS A 285 -4.76 -4.97 -12.70
C HIS A 285 -5.74 -5.64 -13.66
N VAL A 286 -6.15 -6.87 -13.38
CA VAL A 286 -7.12 -7.63 -14.18
C VAL A 286 -8.30 -7.97 -13.30
N ARG A 287 -9.50 -7.57 -13.71
CA ARG A 287 -10.76 -7.79 -12.97
C ARG A 287 -11.59 -8.86 -13.65
N PHE A 288 -12.10 -9.79 -12.84
CA PHE A 288 -12.93 -10.92 -13.26
C PHE A 288 -14.30 -10.89 -12.58
#